data_e6bd3feede79f885412550ce32acb9a7
#
_entry.id   e6bd3feede79f885412550ce32acb9a7
#
_cell.length_a   1.000
_cell.length_b   1.000
_cell.length_c   1.000
_cell.angle_alpha   90.00
_cell.angle_beta   90.00
_cell.angle_gamma   90.00
#
_symmetry.space_group_name_H-M   'P 1'
#
loop_
_entity.id
_entity.type
_entity.pdbx_description
1 polymer ?
#
loop_
_entity_poly.entity_id
_entity_poly.type
_entity_poly.pdbx_seq_one_letter_code
_entity_poly.pdbx_strand_id
1 'polypeptide(L)'
;MDEIISKLKEIGLNEYQSKVYVALLKKHPITGYEVSKLANIPQARAYDTLKNLENLHIVISSNEKPVTYTPIKPKELTKRYKRKIESTIDFLDKKLPDVKEENYTEPVLNISGKTKILEKAIELIQSAKKTVHISLFAQDFKYLEQYLLDAYNRGLDIKIVKYDHFLCNFGRTFNHLGIPLLEHYKIGKFMFLAIDNDEGLFGITDDQKHELPEVIWSKNPEIVFLIKAFMVHDMYLIDISENFPEQLKYFYGSGLKKLRDKILH
;
A
#
# COMPACT_ATOMS: atom_id res chain seq x y z
N MET A 1 4.55 8.73 -33.97
CA MET A 1 3.13 9.10 -34.20
C MET A 1 2.23 8.30 -33.25
N ASP A 2 2.50 7.01 -33.10
CA ASP A 2 1.74 6.10 -32.25
C ASP A 2 1.79 6.49 -30.76
N GLU A 3 2.92 7.02 -30.29
CA GLU A 3 3.05 7.55 -28.93
C GLU A 3 2.11 8.74 -28.68
N ILE A 4 1.99 9.67 -29.61
CA ILE A 4 1.06 10.80 -29.49
C ILE A 4 -0.38 10.31 -29.43
N ILE A 5 -0.77 9.34 -30.27
CA ILE A 5 -2.10 8.74 -30.27
C ILE A 5 -2.35 8.04 -28.93
N SER A 6 -1.38 7.29 -28.42
CA SER A 6 -1.46 6.64 -27.09
C SER A 6 -1.73 7.66 -25.99
N LYS A 7 -0.96 8.75 -25.93
CA LYS A 7 -1.13 9.81 -24.92
C LYS A 7 -2.46 10.57 -25.05
N LEU A 8 -2.95 10.77 -26.25
CA LEU A 8 -4.28 11.36 -26.47
C LEU A 8 -5.40 10.42 -25.95
N LYS A 9 -5.21 9.09 -26.04
CA LYS A 9 -6.15 8.11 -25.47
C LYS A 9 -6.14 8.14 -23.94
N GLU A 10 -4.98 8.28 -23.31
CA GLU A 10 -4.87 8.39 -21.84
C GLU A 10 -5.64 9.59 -21.28
N ILE A 11 -5.75 10.70 -22.01
CA ILE A 11 -6.55 11.86 -21.59
C ILE A 11 -8.03 11.77 -21.99
N GLY A 12 -8.48 10.66 -22.60
CA GLY A 12 -9.90 10.37 -22.84
C GLY A 12 -10.39 10.49 -24.27
N LEU A 13 -9.52 10.71 -25.27
CA LEU A 13 -9.91 10.55 -26.66
C LEU A 13 -9.87 9.06 -27.05
N ASN A 14 -10.81 8.64 -27.92
CA ASN A 14 -10.69 7.31 -28.52
C ASN A 14 -9.68 7.31 -29.68
N GLU A 15 -9.37 6.14 -30.21
CA GLU A 15 -8.37 5.97 -31.25
C GLU A 15 -8.69 6.75 -32.52
N TYR A 16 -9.96 6.73 -32.99
CA TYR A 16 -10.37 7.49 -34.17
C TYR A 16 -10.31 9.00 -33.93
N GLN A 17 -10.76 9.48 -32.77
CA GLN A 17 -10.67 10.89 -32.38
C GLN A 17 -9.21 11.37 -32.36
N SER A 18 -8.31 10.57 -31.80
CA SER A 18 -6.88 10.88 -31.77
C SER A 18 -6.28 10.97 -33.18
N LYS A 19 -6.59 9.98 -34.04
CA LYS A 19 -6.13 9.97 -35.44
C LYS A 19 -6.64 11.16 -36.22
N VAL A 20 -7.93 11.49 -36.11
CA VAL A 20 -8.56 12.64 -36.80
C VAL A 20 -7.96 13.96 -36.32
N TYR A 21 -7.83 14.15 -35.01
CA TYR A 21 -7.24 15.36 -34.45
C TYR A 21 -5.80 15.57 -34.94
N VAL A 22 -4.98 14.52 -34.89
CA VAL A 22 -3.59 14.59 -35.42
C VAL A 22 -3.55 14.84 -36.92
N ALA A 23 -4.46 14.28 -37.70
CA ALA A 23 -4.56 14.56 -39.14
C ALA A 23 -4.86 16.01 -39.40
N LEU A 24 -5.83 16.59 -38.69
CA LEU A 24 -6.20 17.99 -38.77
C LEU A 24 -5.05 18.93 -38.35
N LEU A 25 -4.24 18.55 -37.35
CA LEU A 25 -3.07 19.34 -36.98
C LEU A 25 -2.04 19.43 -38.08
N LYS A 26 -1.93 18.41 -38.95
CA LYS A 26 -0.99 18.40 -40.08
C LYS A 26 -1.44 19.31 -41.22
N LYS A 27 -2.76 19.33 -41.46
CA LYS A 27 -3.35 20.14 -42.55
C LYS A 27 -4.76 20.55 -42.14
N HIS A 28 -5.04 21.84 -42.12
CA HIS A 28 -6.35 22.43 -41.90
C HIS A 28 -6.41 23.85 -42.52
N PRO A 29 -7.59 24.34 -42.93
CA PRO A 29 -8.88 23.62 -42.95
C PRO A 29 -8.96 22.61 -44.10
N ILE A 30 -9.58 21.44 -43.88
CA ILE A 30 -9.78 20.38 -44.88
C ILE A 30 -11.16 19.73 -44.72
N THR A 31 -11.63 19.11 -45.80
CA THR A 31 -12.91 18.40 -45.84
C THR A 31 -12.88 17.09 -45.10
N GLY A 32 -14.04 16.54 -44.69
CA GLY A 32 -14.13 15.23 -44.06
C GLY A 32 -13.59 14.08 -44.91
N TYR A 33 -13.66 14.19 -46.23
CA TYR A 33 -13.03 13.25 -47.14
C TYR A 33 -11.49 13.28 -47.03
N GLU A 34 -10.91 14.47 -47.08
CA GLU A 34 -9.44 14.63 -46.91
C GLU A 34 -8.99 14.14 -45.54
N VAL A 35 -9.77 14.42 -44.46
CA VAL A 35 -9.51 13.89 -43.13
C VAL A 35 -9.47 12.34 -43.13
N SER A 36 -10.43 11.67 -43.79
CA SER A 36 -10.46 10.19 -43.88
C SER A 36 -9.19 9.64 -44.50
N LYS A 37 -8.68 10.29 -45.54
CA LYS A 37 -7.41 9.89 -46.20
C LYS A 37 -6.18 10.12 -45.33
N LEU A 38 -6.08 11.32 -44.71
CA LEU A 38 -4.93 11.68 -43.89
C LEU A 38 -4.88 10.87 -42.58
N ALA A 39 -6.02 10.57 -41.96
CA ALA A 39 -6.15 9.78 -40.79
C ALA A 39 -6.09 8.25 -41.02
N ASN A 40 -6.13 7.85 -42.31
CA ASN A 40 -6.20 6.44 -42.73
C ASN A 40 -7.35 5.69 -42.04
N ILE A 41 -8.57 6.21 -42.15
CA ILE A 41 -9.80 5.64 -41.57
C ILE A 41 -10.93 5.64 -42.63
N PRO A 42 -11.92 4.73 -42.50
CA PRO A 42 -13.08 4.73 -43.38
C PRO A 42 -13.82 6.06 -43.38
N GLN A 43 -14.30 6.50 -44.55
CA GLN A 43 -14.94 7.81 -44.71
C GLN A 43 -16.16 8.03 -43.78
N ALA A 44 -17.03 7.02 -43.64
CA ALA A 44 -18.16 7.07 -42.72
C ALA A 44 -17.71 7.33 -41.28
N ARG A 45 -16.65 6.64 -40.85
CA ARG A 45 -16.06 6.84 -39.50
C ARG A 45 -15.44 8.21 -39.32
N ALA A 46 -14.85 8.79 -40.38
CA ALA A 46 -14.29 10.14 -40.31
C ALA A 46 -15.39 11.19 -40.02
N TYR A 47 -16.53 11.13 -40.71
CA TYR A 47 -17.65 12.05 -40.47
C TYR A 47 -18.25 11.87 -39.07
N ASP A 48 -18.49 10.62 -38.62
CA ASP A 48 -18.99 10.39 -37.25
C ASP A 48 -18.02 10.93 -36.21
N THR A 49 -16.71 10.71 -36.42
CA THR A 49 -15.66 11.16 -35.49
C THR A 49 -15.57 12.70 -35.50
N LEU A 50 -15.65 13.35 -36.67
CA LEU A 50 -15.63 14.80 -36.77
C LEU A 50 -16.83 15.43 -36.04
N LYS A 51 -18.03 14.86 -36.19
CA LYS A 51 -19.23 15.28 -35.46
C LYS A 51 -19.05 15.14 -33.95
N ASN A 52 -18.46 14.02 -33.49
CA ASN A 52 -18.16 13.82 -32.07
C ASN A 52 -17.12 14.82 -31.55
N LEU A 53 -16.06 15.11 -32.32
CA LEU A 53 -15.04 16.10 -31.94
C LEU A 53 -15.60 17.54 -31.95
N GLU A 54 -16.56 17.82 -32.83
CA GLU A 54 -17.28 19.09 -32.84
C GLU A 54 -18.16 19.26 -31.61
N ASN A 55 -18.92 18.22 -31.22
CA ASN A 55 -19.68 18.20 -29.95
C ASN A 55 -18.79 18.36 -28.71
N LEU A 56 -17.57 17.87 -28.77
CA LEU A 56 -16.56 18.07 -27.72
C LEU A 56 -15.85 19.44 -27.83
N HIS A 57 -16.22 20.27 -28.83
CA HIS A 57 -15.56 21.54 -29.12
C HIS A 57 -14.05 21.44 -29.36
N ILE A 58 -13.58 20.30 -29.86
CA ILE A 58 -12.18 20.04 -30.21
C ILE A 58 -11.92 20.39 -31.70
N VAL A 59 -12.96 20.36 -32.51
CA VAL A 59 -12.93 20.71 -33.91
C VAL A 59 -14.06 21.73 -34.20
N ILE A 60 -13.80 22.63 -35.13
CA ILE A 60 -14.75 23.65 -35.59
C ILE A 60 -15.00 23.38 -37.07
N SER A 61 -16.27 23.32 -37.49
CA SER A 61 -16.67 23.24 -38.89
C SER A 61 -16.90 24.60 -39.49
N SER A 62 -16.66 24.75 -40.81
CA SER A 62 -17.05 25.96 -41.57
C SER A 62 -18.53 25.90 -41.93
N ASN A 63 -19.15 27.08 -42.13
CA ASN A 63 -20.51 27.19 -42.65
C ASN A 63 -20.55 27.17 -44.20
N GLU A 64 -19.41 27.05 -44.88
CA GLU A 64 -19.26 27.04 -46.31
C GLU A 64 -19.43 25.65 -46.93
N LYS A 65 -19.70 25.58 -48.23
CA LYS A 65 -19.73 24.32 -48.97
C LYS A 65 -18.54 24.26 -49.94
N PRO A 66 -17.73 23.21 -49.94
CA PRO A 66 -17.82 22.05 -49.03
C PRO A 66 -17.40 22.39 -47.59
N VAL A 67 -18.04 21.74 -46.60
CA VAL A 67 -17.71 21.90 -45.17
C VAL A 67 -16.27 21.50 -44.92
N THR A 68 -15.53 22.37 -44.26
CA THR A 68 -14.15 22.13 -43.83
C THR A 68 -14.04 22.16 -42.32
N TYR A 69 -13.00 21.50 -41.78
CA TYR A 69 -12.81 21.32 -40.37
C TYR A 69 -11.44 21.84 -39.90
N THR A 70 -11.43 22.52 -38.77
CA THR A 70 -10.24 23.11 -38.16
C THR A 70 -10.14 22.65 -36.71
N PRO A 71 -8.99 22.12 -36.23
CA PRO A 71 -8.84 21.71 -34.86
C PRO A 71 -8.55 22.89 -33.94
N ILE A 72 -8.91 22.81 -32.67
CA ILE A 72 -8.39 23.75 -31.66
C ILE A 72 -6.87 23.54 -31.48
N LYS A 73 -6.19 24.58 -31.02
CA LYS A 73 -4.73 24.53 -30.80
C LYS A 73 -4.37 23.50 -29.75
N PRO A 74 -3.22 22.77 -29.88
CA PRO A 74 -2.81 21.77 -28.90
C PRO A 74 -2.74 22.27 -27.45
N LYS A 75 -2.21 23.48 -27.23
CA LYS A 75 -2.18 24.12 -25.90
C LYS A 75 -3.58 24.33 -25.29
N GLU A 76 -4.59 24.60 -26.15
CA GLU A 76 -5.96 24.75 -25.68
C GLU A 76 -6.56 23.40 -25.29
N LEU A 77 -6.33 22.36 -26.11
CA LEU A 77 -6.76 21.00 -25.81
C LEU A 77 -6.20 20.53 -24.47
N THR A 78 -4.88 20.59 -24.29
CA THR A 78 -4.24 20.15 -23.05
C THR A 78 -4.69 20.94 -21.82
N LYS A 79 -4.88 22.25 -21.94
CA LYS A 79 -5.40 23.10 -20.87
C LYS A 79 -6.83 22.72 -20.46
N ARG A 80 -7.71 22.39 -21.43
CA ARG A 80 -9.10 21.97 -21.15
C ARG A 80 -9.12 20.63 -20.41
N TYR A 81 -8.34 19.64 -20.89
CA TYR A 81 -8.28 18.34 -20.25
C TYR A 81 -7.65 18.41 -18.84
N LYS A 82 -6.58 19.17 -18.65
CA LYS A 82 -5.99 19.40 -17.34
C LYS A 82 -7.04 19.93 -16.35
N ARG A 83 -7.77 20.99 -16.69
CA ARG A 83 -8.82 21.55 -15.84
C ARG A 83 -9.94 20.55 -15.53
N LYS A 84 -10.34 19.75 -16.54
CA LYS A 84 -11.38 18.72 -16.37
C LYS A 84 -10.92 17.64 -15.39
N ILE A 85 -9.70 17.16 -15.53
CA ILE A 85 -9.14 16.14 -14.65
C ILE A 85 -8.99 16.70 -13.23
N GLU A 86 -8.42 17.90 -13.06
CA GLU A 86 -8.29 18.56 -11.76
C GLU A 86 -9.64 18.71 -11.06
N SER A 87 -10.65 19.24 -11.77
CA SER A 87 -12.00 19.40 -11.19
C SER A 87 -12.67 18.06 -10.84
N THR A 88 -12.40 17.01 -11.60
CA THR A 88 -12.92 15.66 -11.32
C THR A 88 -12.25 15.07 -10.09
N ILE A 89 -10.93 15.21 -9.96
CA ILE A 89 -10.17 14.77 -8.77
C ILE A 89 -10.67 15.52 -7.55
N ASP A 90 -10.77 16.86 -7.61
CA ASP A 90 -11.27 17.69 -6.50
C ASP A 90 -12.69 17.29 -6.05
N PHE A 91 -13.54 16.90 -7.00
CA PHE A 91 -14.89 16.43 -6.70
C PHE A 91 -14.85 15.05 -6.00
N LEU A 92 -14.05 14.13 -6.52
CA LEU A 92 -13.92 12.78 -5.98
C LEU A 92 -13.29 12.81 -4.59
N ASP A 93 -12.24 13.59 -4.37
CA ASP A 93 -11.59 13.75 -3.07
C ASP A 93 -12.56 14.26 -1.99
N LYS A 94 -13.52 15.09 -2.38
CA LYS A 94 -14.55 15.62 -1.47
C LYS A 94 -15.72 14.65 -1.25
N LYS A 95 -16.03 13.82 -2.25
CA LYS A 95 -17.28 13.03 -2.25
C LYS A 95 -17.07 11.55 -1.92
N LEU A 96 -15.92 10.97 -2.29
CA LEU A 96 -15.64 9.57 -1.96
C LEU A 96 -15.64 9.29 -0.44
N PRO A 97 -15.12 10.18 0.43
CA PRO A 97 -15.20 9.95 1.87
C PRO A 97 -16.64 9.94 2.43
N ASP A 98 -17.60 10.55 1.72
CA ASP A 98 -19.01 10.54 2.12
C ASP A 98 -19.73 9.21 1.79
N VAL A 99 -19.11 8.34 0.98
CA VAL A 99 -19.64 7.02 0.63
C VAL A 99 -19.44 6.10 1.83
N LYS A 100 -20.50 5.91 2.63
CA LYS A 100 -20.49 5.00 3.78
C LYS A 100 -20.73 3.57 3.31
N GLU A 101 -19.87 2.66 3.72
CA GLU A 101 -20.16 1.22 3.63
C GLU A 101 -21.24 0.86 4.68
N GLU A 102 -22.35 0.28 4.23
CA GLU A 102 -23.39 -0.26 5.09
C GLU A 102 -22.94 -1.58 5.73
N ASN A 103 -22.25 -1.70 6.72
CA ASN A 103 -21.64 -2.87 7.41
C ASN A 103 -20.14 -3.02 7.15
N TYR A 104 -19.37 -1.96 7.40
CA TYR A 104 -17.92 -2.06 7.39
C TYR A 104 -17.44 -2.92 8.57
N THR A 105 -16.98 -4.11 8.27
CA THR A 105 -16.14 -4.91 9.19
C THR A 105 -14.71 -4.75 8.73
N GLU A 106 -13.83 -4.25 9.60
CA GLU A 106 -12.41 -4.10 9.27
C GLU A 106 -11.84 -5.44 8.77
N PRO A 107 -11.32 -5.51 7.55
CA PRO A 107 -10.88 -6.76 6.97
C PRO A 107 -9.64 -7.31 7.67
N VAL A 108 -9.56 -8.64 7.67
CA VAL A 108 -8.33 -9.37 7.98
C VAL A 108 -7.70 -9.74 6.66
N LEU A 109 -6.54 -9.18 6.36
CA LEU A 109 -5.87 -9.37 5.07
C LEU A 109 -4.59 -10.19 5.25
N ASN A 110 -4.40 -11.18 4.39
CA ASN A 110 -3.18 -11.96 4.31
C ASN A 110 -2.18 -11.28 3.38
N ILE A 111 -0.93 -11.19 3.83
CA ILE A 111 0.19 -10.67 3.03
C ILE A 111 1.22 -11.80 2.92
N SER A 112 1.45 -12.26 1.69
CA SER A 112 2.37 -13.36 1.41
C SER A 112 3.65 -12.84 0.72
N GLY A 113 4.79 -13.37 1.13
CA GLY A 113 6.11 -13.07 0.57
C GLY A 113 6.89 -12.06 1.39
N LYS A 114 8.15 -12.38 1.66
CA LYS A 114 9.05 -11.64 2.56
C LYS A 114 9.14 -10.14 2.25
N THR A 115 9.30 -9.78 0.99
CA THR A 115 9.43 -8.38 0.55
C THR A 115 8.18 -7.58 0.91
N LYS A 116 7.00 -8.09 0.56
CA LYS A 116 5.72 -7.42 0.84
C LYS A 116 5.44 -7.27 2.33
N ILE A 117 5.82 -8.29 3.12
CA ILE A 117 5.70 -8.27 4.59
C ILE A 117 6.55 -7.14 5.17
N LEU A 118 7.81 -7.03 4.75
CA LEU A 118 8.71 -5.97 5.21
C LEU A 118 8.25 -4.59 4.73
N GLU A 119 7.82 -4.45 3.48
CA GLU A 119 7.25 -3.20 2.96
C GLU A 119 6.05 -2.75 3.79
N LYS A 120 5.12 -3.68 4.13
CA LYS A 120 3.98 -3.34 4.97
C LYS A 120 4.39 -2.99 6.40
N ALA A 121 5.33 -3.69 6.99
CA ALA A 121 5.86 -3.35 8.32
C ALA A 121 6.50 -1.95 8.32
N ILE A 122 7.27 -1.59 7.28
CA ILE A 122 7.85 -0.27 7.10
C ILE A 122 6.76 0.81 6.99
N GLU A 123 5.75 0.59 6.14
CA GLU A 123 4.60 1.49 5.99
C GLU A 123 3.94 1.78 7.34
N LEU A 124 3.67 0.72 8.12
CA LEU A 124 3.06 0.84 9.45
C LEU A 124 3.94 1.64 10.42
N ILE A 125 5.23 1.34 10.49
CA ILE A 125 6.18 2.07 11.38
C ILE A 125 6.26 3.55 10.98
N GLN A 126 6.27 3.85 9.69
CA GLN A 126 6.31 5.23 9.18
C GLN A 126 5.03 6.01 9.47
N SER A 127 3.87 5.35 9.39
CA SER A 127 2.56 5.96 9.64
C SER A 127 2.25 6.17 11.12
N ALA A 128 2.96 5.48 12.03
CA ALA A 128 2.76 5.54 13.48
C ALA A 128 2.94 6.98 14.03
N LYS A 129 2.05 7.36 14.96
CA LYS A 129 1.99 8.72 15.54
C LYS A 129 2.34 8.76 17.02
N LYS A 130 2.19 7.66 17.75
CA LYS A 130 2.37 7.60 19.22
C LYS A 130 3.22 6.42 19.67
N THR A 131 2.86 5.21 19.24
CA THR A 131 3.46 3.98 19.78
C THR A 131 3.78 2.97 18.69
N VAL A 132 4.90 2.26 18.84
CA VAL A 132 5.24 1.08 18.06
C VAL A 132 5.63 -0.03 19.01
N HIS A 133 4.85 -1.11 19.06
CA HIS A 133 5.21 -2.35 19.74
C HIS A 133 5.56 -3.39 18.69
N ILE A 134 6.75 -3.97 18.79
CA ILE A 134 7.21 -4.97 17.83
C ILE A 134 7.94 -6.11 18.51
N SER A 135 7.67 -7.33 18.08
CA SER A 135 8.39 -8.55 18.49
C SER A 135 8.94 -9.22 17.23
N LEU A 136 10.26 -9.45 17.19
CA LEU A 136 10.92 -9.92 15.97
C LEU A 136 12.27 -10.58 16.25
N PHE A 137 12.82 -11.21 15.21
CA PHE A 137 14.16 -11.78 15.15
C PHE A 137 15.17 -10.83 14.48
N ALA A 138 16.46 -11.02 14.75
CA ALA A 138 17.56 -10.23 14.20
C ALA A 138 17.53 -10.09 12.66
N GLN A 139 17.12 -11.17 11.97
CA GLN A 139 17.05 -11.17 10.51
C GLN A 139 16.04 -10.14 9.95
N ASP A 140 14.95 -9.87 10.68
CA ASP A 140 13.95 -8.88 10.28
C ASP A 140 14.33 -7.49 10.80
N PHE A 141 14.90 -7.43 12.01
CA PHE A 141 15.35 -6.19 12.61
C PHE A 141 16.32 -5.41 11.70
N LYS A 142 17.29 -6.07 11.09
CA LYS A 142 18.26 -5.42 10.18
C LYS A 142 17.62 -4.63 9.02
N TYR A 143 16.41 -5.01 8.59
CA TYR A 143 15.67 -4.31 7.53
C TYR A 143 14.78 -3.19 8.08
N LEU A 144 14.38 -3.28 9.36
CA LEU A 144 13.46 -2.35 10.01
C LEU A 144 14.16 -1.34 10.93
N GLU A 145 15.44 -1.57 11.28
CA GLU A 145 16.20 -0.80 12.26
C GLU A 145 16.14 0.70 11.99
N GLN A 146 16.44 1.13 10.76
CA GLN A 146 16.45 2.55 10.41
C GLN A 146 15.06 3.19 10.58
N TYR A 147 14.01 2.50 10.19
CA TYR A 147 12.64 3.01 10.28
C TYR A 147 12.15 3.09 11.74
N LEU A 148 12.54 2.12 12.57
CA LEU A 148 12.28 2.14 14.01
C LEU A 148 13.05 3.27 14.71
N LEU A 149 14.32 3.49 14.33
CA LEU A 149 15.13 4.60 14.83
C LEU A 149 14.52 5.96 14.41
N ASP A 150 14.06 6.10 13.17
CA ASP A 150 13.40 7.31 12.70
C ASP A 150 12.08 7.56 13.47
N ALA A 151 11.32 6.50 13.77
CA ALA A 151 10.12 6.59 14.61
C ALA A 151 10.47 7.02 16.04
N TYR A 152 11.53 6.46 16.62
CA TYR A 152 12.05 6.86 17.93
C TYR A 152 12.47 8.34 17.94
N ASN A 153 13.19 8.80 16.92
CA ASN A 153 13.62 10.19 16.77
C ASN A 153 12.44 11.16 16.57
N ARG A 154 11.31 10.69 16.06
CA ARG A 154 10.03 11.44 16.04
C ARG A 154 9.37 11.54 17.43
N GLY A 155 9.91 10.88 18.45
CA GLY A 155 9.40 10.90 19.83
C GLY A 155 8.34 9.83 20.13
N LEU A 156 8.21 8.78 19.30
CA LEU A 156 7.28 7.70 19.56
C LEU A 156 7.78 6.77 20.69
N ASP A 157 6.84 6.19 21.45
CA ASP A 157 7.14 5.15 22.43
C ASP A 157 7.37 3.81 21.71
N ILE A 158 8.65 3.42 21.60
CA ILE A 158 9.07 2.19 20.91
C ILE A 158 9.36 1.09 21.91
N LYS A 159 8.67 -0.05 21.81
CA LYS A 159 8.91 -1.26 22.58
C LYS A 159 9.24 -2.41 21.66
N ILE A 160 10.38 -3.08 21.93
CA ILE A 160 10.93 -4.13 21.07
C ILE A 160 11.17 -5.39 21.91
N VAL A 161 10.44 -6.48 21.61
CA VAL A 161 10.74 -7.81 22.14
C VAL A 161 11.67 -8.53 21.18
N LYS A 162 12.83 -8.92 21.66
CA LYS A 162 13.87 -9.60 20.88
C LYS A 162 13.79 -11.10 21.10
N TYR A 163 13.54 -11.87 20.06
CA TYR A 163 13.49 -13.33 20.12
C TYR A 163 14.85 -14.01 19.96
N ASP A 164 15.85 -13.27 19.44
CA ASP A 164 17.25 -13.68 19.38
C ASP A 164 18.16 -12.47 19.65
N HIS A 165 19.49 -12.71 19.64
CA HIS A 165 20.45 -11.67 19.97
C HIS A 165 20.69 -10.71 18.81
N PHE A 166 20.37 -9.43 19.05
CA PHE A 166 20.81 -8.29 18.22
C PHE A 166 20.97 -7.03 19.10
N LEU A 167 21.82 -6.11 18.63
CA LEU A 167 22.03 -4.82 19.29
C LEU A 167 20.91 -3.84 18.89
N CYS A 168 20.35 -3.15 19.86
CA CYS A 168 19.41 -2.05 19.66
C CYS A 168 19.61 -1.04 20.79
N ASN A 169 20.00 0.18 20.45
CA ASN A 169 20.37 1.24 21.40
C ASN A 169 19.30 2.32 21.53
N PHE A 170 18.09 2.08 21.09
CA PHE A 170 16.96 3.01 21.17
C PHE A 170 15.69 2.26 21.57
N GLY A 171 14.71 3.03 22.08
CA GLY A 171 13.47 2.45 22.58
C GLY A 171 13.67 1.59 23.85
N ARG A 172 12.60 0.93 24.28
CA ARG A 172 12.65 -0.04 25.39
C ARG A 172 12.72 -1.44 24.83
N THR A 173 13.79 -2.17 25.13
CA THR A 173 14.03 -3.52 24.62
C THR A 173 13.82 -4.58 25.70
N PHE A 174 13.27 -5.72 25.31
CA PHE A 174 13.00 -6.90 26.15
C PHE A 174 13.61 -8.13 25.49
N ASN A 175 14.44 -8.88 26.22
CA ASN A 175 15.06 -10.10 25.70
C ASN A 175 14.19 -11.31 26.04
N HIS A 176 13.57 -11.93 25.04
CA HIS A 176 12.70 -13.08 25.26
C HIS A 176 13.48 -14.28 25.87
N LEU A 177 12.85 -14.96 26.81
CA LEU A 177 13.47 -16.05 27.57
C LEU A 177 13.68 -17.38 26.81
N GLY A 178 13.48 -17.35 25.50
CA GLY A 178 13.44 -18.53 24.64
C GLY A 178 12.01 -18.92 24.29
N ILE A 179 11.85 -19.66 23.21
CA ILE A 179 10.52 -20.00 22.68
C ILE A 179 10.45 -21.52 22.45
N PRO A 180 10.40 -22.33 23.55
CA PRO A 180 10.35 -23.80 23.45
C PRO A 180 9.16 -24.30 22.63
N LEU A 181 8.04 -23.54 22.63
CA LEU A 181 6.87 -23.85 21.80
C LEU A 181 7.19 -23.81 20.30
N LEU A 182 8.01 -22.85 19.85
CA LEU A 182 8.42 -22.77 18.44
C LEU A 182 9.28 -23.98 18.04
N GLU A 183 10.20 -24.37 18.91
CA GLU A 183 11.03 -25.55 18.69
C GLU A 183 10.17 -26.82 18.65
N HIS A 184 9.19 -26.92 19.57
CA HIS A 184 8.30 -28.09 19.67
C HIS A 184 7.39 -28.20 18.44
N TYR A 185 6.73 -27.11 18.03
CA TYR A 185 5.82 -27.09 16.88
C TYR A 185 6.53 -26.88 15.54
N LYS A 186 7.86 -26.63 15.57
CA LYS A 186 8.67 -26.34 14.38
C LYS A 186 8.08 -25.19 13.52
N ILE A 187 7.49 -24.24 14.19
CA ILE A 187 7.00 -23.00 13.56
C ILE A 187 8.23 -22.16 13.16
N GLY A 188 8.20 -21.57 11.99
CA GLY A 188 9.24 -20.65 11.52
C GLY A 188 9.38 -19.39 12.38
N LYS A 189 10.28 -18.49 12.02
CA LYS A 189 10.39 -17.19 12.67
C LYS A 189 9.17 -16.34 12.34
N PHE A 190 8.74 -15.54 13.29
CA PHE A 190 7.53 -14.72 13.17
C PHE A 190 7.78 -13.29 13.63
N MET A 191 6.82 -12.44 13.30
CA MET A 191 6.78 -11.04 13.73
C MET A 191 5.41 -10.71 14.28
N PHE A 192 5.37 -9.90 15.34
CA PHE A 192 4.21 -9.18 15.82
C PHE A 192 4.52 -7.70 15.75
N LEU A 193 3.61 -6.91 15.21
CA LEU A 193 3.72 -5.46 15.14
C LEU A 193 2.35 -4.84 15.43
N ALA A 194 2.30 -3.88 16.35
CA ALA A 194 1.12 -3.08 16.61
C ALA A 194 1.51 -1.60 16.69
N ILE A 195 0.76 -0.75 16.00
CA ILE A 195 0.97 0.69 16.00
C ILE A 195 -0.27 1.41 16.52
N ASP A 196 -0.09 2.38 17.40
CA ASP A 196 -1.09 3.34 17.91
C ASP A 196 -2.38 2.73 18.49
N ASN A 197 -2.51 1.42 18.60
CA ASN A 197 -3.71 0.60 18.82
C ASN A 197 -4.68 0.59 17.63
N ASP A 198 -4.26 1.02 16.47
CA ASP A 198 -5.11 1.20 15.30
C ASP A 198 -4.87 0.13 14.24
N GLU A 199 -3.61 -0.37 14.13
CA GLU A 199 -3.24 -1.40 13.15
C GLU A 199 -2.32 -2.44 13.77
N GLY A 200 -2.49 -3.69 13.33
CA GLY A 200 -1.67 -4.80 13.76
C GLY A 200 -1.28 -5.75 12.62
N LEU A 201 -0.11 -6.34 12.74
CA LEU A 201 0.43 -7.33 11.81
C LEU A 201 1.05 -8.46 12.61
N PHE A 202 0.74 -9.72 12.28
CA PHE A 202 1.43 -10.86 12.86
C PHE A 202 1.46 -12.05 11.90
N GLY A 203 2.48 -12.88 12.03
CA GLY A 203 2.61 -14.12 11.29
C GLY A 203 4.05 -14.54 11.03
N ILE A 204 4.22 -15.51 10.17
CA ILE A 204 5.51 -16.13 9.86
C ILE A 204 6.27 -15.25 8.86
N THR A 205 7.51 -14.89 9.19
CA THR A 205 8.37 -14.06 8.35
C THR A 205 9.56 -14.82 7.76
N ASP A 206 9.83 -16.03 8.21
CA ASP A 206 10.91 -16.87 7.70
C ASP A 206 10.38 -18.23 7.28
N ASP A 207 10.67 -18.60 6.06
CA ASP A 207 10.16 -19.79 5.43
C ASP A 207 11.25 -20.84 5.23
N GLN A 208 11.63 -21.49 6.31
CA GLN A 208 12.47 -22.70 6.20
C GLN A 208 11.65 -23.97 5.90
N LYS A 209 10.30 -23.91 5.94
CA LYS A 209 9.43 -25.09 5.85
C LYS A 209 8.15 -24.92 5.05
N HIS A 210 7.71 -23.72 4.83
CA HIS A 210 6.51 -23.39 4.06
C HIS A 210 6.91 -22.62 2.81
N GLU A 211 6.24 -22.84 1.72
CA GLU A 211 6.60 -22.30 0.41
C GLU A 211 6.62 -20.75 0.36
N LEU A 212 5.89 -20.06 1.23
CA LEU A 212 5.92 -18.59 1.31
C LEU A 212 5.66 -18.11 2.75
N PRO A 213 6.46 -17.17 3.28
CA PRO A 213 6.14 -16.48 4.53
C PRO A 213 4.83 -15.72 4.39
N GLU A 214 4.01 -15.77 5.43
CA GLU A 214 2.68 -15.15 5.43
C GLU A 214 2.36 -14.50 6.76
N VAL A 215 1.80 -13.29 6.71
CA VAL A 215 1.32 -12.55 7.87
C VAL A 215 -0.11 -12.07 7.66
N ILE A 216 -0.82 -11.91 8.77
CA ILE A 216 -2.11 -11.25 8.82
C ILE A 216 -1.89 -9.79 9.17
N TRP A 217 -2.55 -8.89 8.43
CA TRP A 217 -2.67 -7.48 8.77
C TRP A 217 -4.14 -7.11 8.96
N SER A 218 -4.43 -6.30 9.97
CA SER A 218 -5.79 -5.83 10.22
C SER A 218 -5.82 -4.50 10.97
N LYS A 219 -6.92 -3.75 10.76
CA LYS A 219 -7.34 -2.60 11.58
C LYS A 219 -8.46 -2.98 12.55
N ASN A 220 -8.91 -4.25 12.53
CA ASN A 220 -9.94 -4.72 13.44
C ASN A 220 -9.46 -4.59 14.90
N PRO A 221 -10.19 -3.86 15.77
CA PRO A 221 -9.74 -3.55 17.13
C PRO A 221 -9.47 -4.79 17.98
N GLU A 222 -10.24 -5.87 17.80
CA GLU A 222 -10.10 -7.11 18.55
C GLU A 222 -8.83 -7.85 18.16
N ILE A 223 -8.50 -7.85 16.87
CA ILE A 223 -7.25 -8.44 16.35
C ILE A 223 -6.04 -7.62 16.83
N VAL A 224 -6.12 -6.29 16.72
CA VAL A 224 -5.04 -5.39 17.18
C VAL A 224 -4.81 -5.54 18.68
N PHE A 225 -5.91 -5.62 19.46
CA PHE A 225 -5.83 -5.90 20.90
C PHE A 225 -5.14 -7.22 21.18
N LEU A 226 -5.52 -8.30 20.49
CA LEU A 226 -4.92 -9.64 20.69
C LEU A 226 -3.42 -9.63 20.40
N ILE A 227 -3.00 -9.03 19.27
CA ILE A 227 -1.60 -8.89 18.90
C ILE A 227 -0.82 -8.15 19.98
N LYS A 228 -1.36 -7.03 20.45
CA LYS A 228 -0.72 -6.20 21.47
C LYS A 228 -0.70 -6.90 22.82
N ALA A 229 -1.79 -7.53 23.24
CA ALA A 229 -1.87 -8.24 24.51
C ALA A 229 -0.84 -9.36 24.59
N PHE A 230 -0.64 -10.12 23.52
CA PHE A 230 0.40 -11.13 23.44
C PHE A 230 1.80 -10.55 23.74
N MET A 231 2.17 -9.47 23.05
CA MET A 231 3.48 -8.81 23.27
C MET A 231 3.61 -8.24 24.68
N VAL A 232 2.53 -7.66 25.25
CA VAL A 232 2.55 -7.10 26.60
C VAL A 232 2.71 -8.19 27.66
N HIS A 233 2.10 -9.35 27.48
CA HIS A 233 2.31 -10.50 28.38
C HIS A 233 3.75 -11.00 28.35
N ASP A 234 4.38 -11.04 27.16
CA ASP A 234 5.81 -11.36 27.05
C ASP A 234 6.65 -10.32 27.80
N MET A 235 6.38 -9.03 27.63
CA MET A 235 7.10 -7.96 28.33
C MET A 235 6.97 -8.07 29.86
N TYR A 236 5.78 -8.41 30.39
CA TYR A 236 5.60 -8.65 31.82
C TYR A 236 6.42 -9.85 32.30
N LEU A 237 6.38 -10.95 31.59
CA LEU A 237 7.13 -12.15 31.96
C LEU A 237 8.65 -11.90 31.94
N ILE A 238 9.13 -11.16 30.95
CA ILE A 238 10.54 -10.79 30.82
C ILE A 238 10.94 -9.88 31.98
N ASP A 239 10.19 -8.82 32.25
CA ASP A 239 10.47 -7.86 33.32
C ASP A 239 10.49 -8.56 34.72
N ILE A 240 9.52 -9.44 34.98
CA ILE A 240 9.50 -10.25 36.21
C ILE A 240 10.72 -11.16 36.28
N SER A 241 11.10 -11.78 35.18
CA SER A 241 12.23 -12.71 35.11
C SER A 241 13.59 -12.03 35.30
N GLU A 242 13.71 -10.80 34.81
CA GLU A 242 14.90 -9.96 34.99
C GLU A 242 15.03 -9.43 36.43
N ASN A 243 13.91 -9.10 37.08
CA ASN A 243 13.91 -8.53 38.44
C ASN A 243 13.92 -9.60 39.55
N PHE A 244 13.45 -10.81 39.30
CA PHE A 244 13.33 -11.89 40.31
C PHE A 244 13.96 -13.23 39.85
N PRO A 245 15.21 -13.24 39.30
CA PRO A 245 15.78 -14.43 38.68
C PRO A 245 15.98 -15.59 39.67
N GLU A 246 16.45 -15.31 40.88
CA GLU A 246 16.72 -16.35 41.88
C GLU A 246 15.43 -16.95 42.46
N GLN A 247 14.40 -16.14 42.68
CA GLN A 247 13.10 -16.60 43.16
C GLN A 247 12.43 -17.49 42.11
N LEU A 248 12.43 -17.07 40.84
CA LEU A 248 11.86 -17.87 39.76
C LEU A 248 12.63 -19.18 39.55
N LYS A 249 13.96 -19.16 39.63
CA LYS A 249 14.78 -20.34 39.56
C LYS A 249 14.50 -21.31 40.73
N TYR A 250 14.32 -20.79 41.94
CA TYR A 250 13.97 -21.59 43.12
C TYR A 250 12.62 -22.31 42.93
N PHE A 251 11.59 -21.61 42.54
CA PHE A 251 10.25 -22.18 42.38
C PHE A 251 10.07 -23.02 41.12
N TYR A 252 10.59 -22.56 39.99
CA TYR A 252 10.29 -23.11 38.66
C TYR A 252 11.48 -23.79 37.97
N GLY A 253 12.67 -23.77 38.59
CA GLY A 253 13.89 -24.32 38.01
C GLY A 253 14.51 -23.39 36.94
N SER A 254 15.71 -23.78 36.47
CA SER A 254 16.39 -23.00 35.43
C SER A 254 15.53 -22.85 34.18
N GLY A 255 15.44 -21.62 33.68
CA GLY A 255 14.67 -21.28 32.49
C GLY A 255 13.17 -21.58 32.59
N LEU A 256 12.60 -21.57 33.81
CA LEU A 256 11.16 -21.84 34.08
C LEU A 256 10.69 -23.25 33.65
N LYS A 257 11.61 -24.26 33.66
CA LYS A 257 11.32 -25.60 33.14
C LYS A 257 10.12 -26.26 33.80
N LYS A 258 10.04 -26.23 35.15
CA LYS A 258 8.92 -26.85 35.91
C LYS A 258 7.57 -26.16 35.57
N LEU A 259 7.58 -24.84 35.28
CA LEU A 259 6.37 -24.13 34.91
C LEU A 259 5.91 -24.56 33.51
N ARG A 260 6.84 -24.66 32.55
CA ARG A 260 6.52 -25.14 31.20
C ARG A 260 5.99 -26.57 31.21
N ASP A 261 6.66 -27.47 31.92
CA ASP A 261 6.23 -28.86 32.01
C ASP A 261 4.80 -28.98 32.60
N LYS A 262 4.47 -28.11 33.58
CA LYS A 262 3.15 -28.07 34.20
C LYS A 262 2.04 -27.56 33.26
N ILE A 263 2.39 -26.63 32.33
CA ILE A 263 1.41 -25.97 31.43
C ILE A 263 1.24 -26.75 30.13
N LEU A 264 2.31 -27.39 29.62
CA LEU A 264 2.30 -28.01 28.30
C LEU A 264 2.03 -29.54 28.35
N HIS A 265 2.06 -30.14 29.53
CA HIS A 265 1.79 -31.58 29.79
C HIS A 265 0.82 -31.76 30.96
#